data_fba5fa8397ea06554a62c93ce4af1d33
#
_entry.id   fba5fa8397ea06554a62c93ce4af1d33
#
_cell.length_a   1.000
_cell.length_b   1.000
_cell.length_c   1.000
_cell.angle_alpha   90.00
_cell.angle_beta   90.00
_cell.angle_gamma   90.00
#
_symmetry.space_group_name_H-M   'P 1'
#
loop_
_entity.id
_entity.type
_entity.pdbx_description
1 polymer ?
#
loop_
_entity_poly.entity_id
_entity_poly.type
_entity_poly.pdbx_seq_one_letter_code
_entity_poly.pdbx_strand_id
1 'polypeptide(L)'
;MKLSYTRSLILTLTLAVFSSFAFGAKKIVFLADGGKNNEKHNHVDGNDILANALEESKLGFETAQYKGWPTDPKAFDGVDSVVMFCNGGKKHHLVMKHLDQFEKMINDGVGFVFMHYGVEVPKGRAGDLMLRAMGGYFEEHWSVNPHWKADFKSLPKHPITSGVKPFVQDDEWYYHMRFQPNMKGVTPILSAHPPQSTMNRPDGPHSNNPHVRKSMAAGEIQHIGWAYERPNGKGRGFGTTGGHYHKTWARDDWRTLILNAIAWTAGVEVPKDGVPSIPTLNIAIPK
;
A
#
# COMPACT_ATOMS: atom_id res chain seq x y z
N MET A 1 75.46 26.87 -20.27
CA MET A 1 74.17 27.07 -20.94
C MET A 1 73.21 26.01 -20.42
N LYS A 2 72.36 26.35 -19.41
CA LYS A 2 71.40 25.45 -18.81
C LYS A 2 70.02 25.80 -19.32
N LEU A 3 69.39 24.91 -20.10
CA LEU A 3 67.97 25.06 -20.51
C LEU A 3 67.07 24.62 -19.37
N SER A 4 66.19 25.53 -18.94
CA SER A 4 65.13 25.26 -17.97
C SER A 4 63.85 24.90 -18.77
N TYR A 5 63.33 23.70 -18.56
CA TYR A 5 62.03 23.29 -19.11
C TYR A 5 60.92 23.54 -18.06
N THR A 6 60.10 24.54 -18.31
CA THR A 6 58.87 24.80 -17.54
C THR A 6 57.76 23.84 -18.06
N ARG A 7 57.34 22.90 -17.24
CA ARG A 7 56.17 22.05 -17.51
C ARG A 7 54.88 22.77 -17.09
N SER A 8 54.09 23.23 -18.06
CA SER A 8 52.72 23.71 -17.82
C SER A 8 51.81 22.51 -17.55
N LEU A 9 51.21 22.50 -16.36
CA LEU A 9 50.19 21.53 -15.97
C LEU A 9 48.84 22.09 -16.41
N ILE A 10 48.22 21.52 -17.46
CA ILE A 10 46.86 21.83 -17.88
C ILE A 10 45.93 21.02 -17.05
N LEU A 11 45.24 21.71 -16.11
CA LEU A 11 44.19 21.10 -15.28
C LEU A 11 42.87 21.11 -16.07
N THR A 12 42.51 19.95 -16.63
CA THR A 12 41.22 19.79 -17.33
C THR A 12 40.12 19.58 -16.28
N LEU A 13 39.33 20.62 -16.05
CA LEU A 13 38.16 20.60 -15.18
C LEU A 13 37.00 19.93 -15.94
N THR A 14 36.75 18.65 -15.69
CA THR A 14 35.58 17.94 -16.24
C THR A 14 34.34 18.36 -15.45
N LEU A 15 33.55 19.23 -16.03
CA LEU A 15 32.24 19.64 -15.51
C LEU A 15 31.28 18.48 -15.75
N ALA A 16 30.97 17.68 -14.72
CA ALA A 16 29.90 16.69 -14.76
C ALA A 16 28.55 17.45 -14.76
N VAL A 17 27.96 17.57 -15.95
CA VAL A 17 26.58 18.08 -16.10
C VAL A 17 25.67 16.97 -15.61
N PHE A 18 25.22 17.05 -14.37
CA PHE A 18 24.06 16.29 -13.90
C PHE A 18 22.81 16.85 -14.60
N SER A 19 22.40 16.21 -15.68
CA SER A 19 21.09 16.42 -16.26
C SER A 19 20.05 15.90 -15.26
N SER A 20 19.54 16.77 -14.39
CA SER A 20 18.31 16.49 -13.66
C SER A 20 17.18 16.41 -14.69
N PHE A 21 16.82 15.18 -15.09
CA PHE A 21 15.55 14.96 -15.74
C PHE A 21 14.48 15.41 -14.76
N ALA A 22 13.86 16.55 -15.01
CA ALA A 22 12.64 16.96 -14.33
C ALA A 22 11.53 15.98 -14.79
N PHE A 23 11.41 14.83 -14.12
CA PHE A 23 10.20 14.04 -14.22
C PHE A 23 9.07 14.93 -13.68
N GLY A 24 7.96 15.04 -14.45
CA GLY A 24 6.77 15.72 -13.95
C GLY A 24 6.34 15.13 -12.60
N ALA A 25 5.71 15.94 -11.76
CA ALA A 25 5.22 15.48 -10.46
C ALA A 25 4.32 14.26 -10.63
N LYS A 26 4.46 13.28 -9.73
CA LYS A 26 3.64 12.06 -9.71
C LYS A 26 2.33 12.33 -9.00
N LYS A 27 1.22 12.16 -9.72
CA LYS A 27 -0.11 12.42 -9.19
C LYS A 27 -0.66 11.22 -8.43
N ILE A 28 -0.94 11.42 -7.15
CA ILE A 28 -1.55 10.44 -6.26
C ILE A 28 -2.95 10.89 -5.87
N VAL A 29 -3.94 10.05 -6.14
CA VAL A 29 -5.33 10.32 -5.74
C VAL A 29 -5.67 9.44 -4.54
N PHE A 30 -6.09 10.07 -3.45
CA PHE A 30 -6.53 9.41 -2.22
C PHE A 30 -8.07 9.40 -2.16
N LEU A 31 -8.64 8.23 -1.94
CA LEU A 31 -10.07 8.04 -1.79
C LEU A 31 -10.40 7.48 -0.41
N ALA A 32 -11.34 8.14 0.30
CA ALA A 32 -11.88 7.69 1.58
C ALA A 32 -13.41 7.75 1.54
N ASP A 33 -14.11 6.94 2.33
CA ASP A 33 -15.59 6.90 2.31
C ASP A 33 -16.25 7.36 3.61
N GLY A 34 -15.53 7.88 4.52
CA GLY A 34 -16.08 8.30 5.82
C GLY A 34 -15.05 8.19 6.92
N GLY A 35 -15.51 8.18 8.15
CA GLY A 35 -14.64 8.09 9.32
C GLY A 35 -13.70 9.30 9.41
N LYS A 36 -14.02 10.24 10.30
CA LYS A 36 -13.16 11.35 10.68
C LYS A 36 -13.17 11.49 12.19
N ASN A 37 -12.01 11.73 12.77
CA ASN A 37 -11.84 11.83 14.22
C ASN A 37 -12.26 10.55 14.99
N ASN A 38 -12.12 9.39 14.39
CA ASN A 38 -12.42 8.11 15.00
C ASN A 38 -11.13 7.36 15.37
N GLU A 39 -11.19 6.57 16.44
CA GLU A 39 -10.07 5.66 16.79
C GLU A 39 -9.90 4.54 15.76
N LYS A 40 -11.00 4.10 15.15
CA LYS A 40 -11.07 2.98 14.19
C LYS A 40 -11.65 3.45 12.87
N HIS A 41 -11.17 2.87 11.76
CA HIS A 41 -11.65 3.19 10.40
C HIS A 41 -11.62 4.70 10.10
N ASN A 42 -10.62 5.39 10.61
CA ASN A 42 -10.46 6.82 10.36
C ASN A 42 -9.76 7.05 9.03
N HIS A 43 -10.49 6.81 7.95
CA HIS A 43 -9.96 6.76 6.59
C HIS A 43 -9.51 8.16 6.11
N VAL A 44 -10.28 9.19 6.43
CA VAL A 44 -9.98 10.57 6.00
C VAL A 44 -8.68 11.06 6.63
N ASP A 45 -8.58 11.05 7.96
CA ASP A 45 -7.38 11.55 8.64
C ASP A 45 -6.15 10.66 8.35
N GLY A 46 -6.35 9.34 8.09
CA GLY A 46 -5.28 8.44 7.65
C GLY A 46 -4.73 8.83 6.27
N ASN A 47 -5.60 9.14 5.32
CA ASN A 47 -5.20 9.64 4.02
C ASN A 47 -4.53 11.02 4.10
N ASP A 48 -5.04 11.93 4.97
CA ASP A 48 -4.42 13.25 5.20
C ASP A 48 -2.97 13.11 5.67
N ILE A 49 -2.69 12.21 6.62
CA ILE A 49 -1.34 11.92 7.12
C ILE A 49 -0.42 11.46 5.98
N LEU A 50 -0.88 10.53 5.15
CA LEU A 50 -0.09 9.97 4.06
C LEU A 50 0.15 10.99 2.94
N ALA A 51 -0.89 11.74 2.55
CA ALA A 51 -0.79 12.75 1.51
C ALA A 51 0.18 13.86 1.90
N ASN A 52 0.04 14.41 3.12
CA ASN A 52 0.94 15.44 3.63
C ASN A 52 2.40 14.94 3.69
N ALA A 53 2.62 13.70 4.17
CA ALA A 53 3.95 13.11 4.22
C ALA A 53 4.59 12.95 2.82
N LEU A 54 3.80 12.59 1.79
CA LEU A 54 4.30 12.50 0.42
C LEU A 54 4.70 13.86 -0.12
N GLU A 55 3.91 14.90 0.08
CA GLU A 55 4.21 16.27 -0.37
C GLU A 55 5.44 16.84 0.36
N GLU A 56 5.55 16.61 1.66
CA GLU A 56 6.69 17.02 2.49
C GLU A 56 7.98 16.25 2.15
N SER A 57 7.88 15.04 1.59
CA SER A 57 9.03 14.19 1.25
C SER A 57 9.96 14.79 0.21
N LYS A 58 9.49 15.75 -0.60
CA LYS A 58 10.21 16.37 -1.73
C LYS A 58 10.61 15.39 -2.84
N LEU A 59 9.94 14.24 -2.92
CA LEU A 59 10.17 13.25 -3.97
C LEU A 59 9.33 13.48 -5.24
N GLY A 60 8.69 14.65 -5.36
CA GLY A 60 7.96 15.07 -6.56
C GLY A 60 6.55 14.47 -6.64
N PHE A 61 5.83 14.42 -5.53
CA PHE A 61 4.43 14.04 -5.51
C PHE A 61 3.50 15.25 -5.56
N GLU A 62 2.38 15.08 -6.25
CA GLU A 62 1.21 15.95 -6.22
C GLU A 62 0.05 15.10 -5.71
N THR A 63 -0.61 15.50 -4.64
CA THR A 63 -1.70 14.72 -4.05
C THR A 63 -3.06 15.39 -4.24
N ALA A 64 -4.10 14.57 -4.43
CA ALA A 64 -5.50 15.00 -4.42
C ALA A 64 -6.31 14.04 -3.54
N GLN A 65 -7.18 14.59 -2.71
CA GLN A 65 -7.93 13.81 -1.74
C GLN A 65 -9.44 13.99 -1.95
N TYR A 66 -10.18 12.88 -1.93
CA TYR A 66 -11.63 12.88 -2.11
C TYR A 66 -12.31 12.03 -1.05
N LYS A 67 -13.43 12.55 -0.53
CA LYS A 67 -14.36 11.77 0.27
C LYS A 67 -15.41 11.16 -0.66
N GLY A 68 -15.31 9.86 -0.88
CA GLY A 68 -16.08 9.15 -1.89
C GLY A 68 -15.39 9.12 -3.25
N TRP A 69 -16.07 8.61 -4.25
CA TRP A 69 -15.61 8.64 -5.63
C TRP A 69 -15.82 10.07 -6.19
N PRO A 70 -14.80 10.68 -6.81
CA PRO A 70 -14.92 12.04 -7.31
C PRO A 70 -15.98 12.16 -8.42
N THR A 71 -16.73 13.23 -8.38
CA THR A 71 -17.75 13.56 -9.41
C THR A 71 -17.14 14.30 -10.60
N ASP A 72 -15.99 14.94 -10.42
CA ASP A 72 -15.23 15.55 -11.51
C ASP A 72 -14.63 14.45 -12.40
N PRO A 73 -15.00 14.38 -13.69
CA PRO A 73 -14.46 13.36 -14.60
C PRO A 73 -12.96 13.48 -14.81
N LYS A 74 -12.36 14.66 -14.54
CA LYS A 74 -10.93 14.92 -14.68
C LYS A 74 -10.12 14.57 -13.45
N ALA A 75 -10.76 14.17 -12.36
CA ALA A 75 -10.05 13.86 -11.11
C ALA A 75 -8.92 12.84 -11.28
N PHE A 76 -9.10 11.90 -12.20
CA PHE A 76 -8.13 10.84 -12.51
C PHE A 76 -7.24 11.12 -13.74
N ASP A 77 -7.35 12.30 -14.36
CA ASP A 77 -6.49 12.63 -15.50
C ASP A 77 -5.02 12.68 -15.05
N GLY A 78 -4.17 11.92 -15.72
CA GLY A 78 -2.74 11.85 -15.41
C GLY A 78 -2.40 11.21 -14.08
N VAL A 79 -3.34 10.46 -13.44
CA VAL A 79 -3.06 9.79 -12.16
C VAL A 79 -2.06 8.65 -12.34
N ASP A 80 -1.04 8.63 -11.49
CA ASP A 80 -0.03 7.56 -11.43
C ASP A 80 -0.41 6.45 -10.46
N SER A 81 -1.02 6.79 -9.31
CA SER A 81 -1.50 5.80 -8.33
C SER A 81 -2.74 6.29 -7.59
N VAL A 82 -3.63 5.36 -7.25
CA VAL A 82 -4.84 5.59 -6.44
C VAL A 82 -4.73 4.83 -5.13
N VAL A 83 -4.91 5.53 -4.03
CA VAL A 83 -4.94 4.98 -2.68
C VAL A 83 -6.38 4.89 -2.21
N MET A 84 -6.85 3.69 -1.87
CA MET A 84 -8.19 3.44 -1.37
C MET A 84 -8.13 2.96 0.08
N PHE A 85 -8.47 3.86 0.99
CA PHE A 85 -8.64 3.57 2.40
C PHE A 85 -10.10 3.84 2.79
N CYS A 86 -10.90 2.79 2.82
CA CYS A 86 -12.36 2.89 2.88
C CYS A 86 -13.00 1.63 3.46
N ASN A 87 -14.31 1.68 3.71
CA ASN A 87 -15.08 0.48 4.00
C ASN A 87 -15.29 -0.36 2.75
N GLY A 88 -15.15 -1.67 2.90
CA GLY A 88 -15.29 -2.68 1.87
C GLY A 88 -16.60 -3.47 1.95
N GLY A 89 -16.51 -4.75 1.58
CA GLY A 89 -17.61 -5.70 1.61
C GLY A 89 -18.55 -5.60 0.42
N LYS A 90 -19.74 -6.18 0.55
CA LYS A 90 -20.73 -6.28 -0.54
C LYS A 90 -21.10 -4.95 -1.19
N LYS A 91 -21.00 -3.86 -0.44
CA LYS A 91 -21.36 -2.52 -0.91
C LYS A 91 -20.13 -1.62 -1.10
N HIS A 92 -18.93 -2.19 -1.14
CA HIS A 92 -17.70 -1.40 -1.23
C HIS A 92 -17.92 -0.04 -1.93
N HIS A 93 -17.96 1.04 -1.13
CA HIS A 93 -18.58 2.31 -1.53
C HIS A 93 -17.88 2.98 -2.71
N LEU A 94 -16.58 2.69 -2.89
CA LEU A 94 -15.80 3.29 -3.97
C LEU A 94 -15.83 2.45 -5.24
N VAL A 95 -15.66 1.12 -5.14
CA VAL A 95 -15.46 0.26 -6.31
C VAL A 95 -16.76 -0.20 -6.94
N MET A 96 -17.77 -0.62 -6.14
CA MET A 96 -18.93 -1.36 -6.67
C MET A 96 -19.79 -0.58 -7.67
N LYS A 97 -19.84 0.74 -7.55
CA LYS A 97 -20.59 1.60 -8.50
C LYS A 97 -19.74 2.08 -9.69
N HIS A 98 -18.45 1.77 -9.71
CA HIS A 98 -17.47 2.32 -10.65
C HIS A 98 -16.58 1.25 -11.28
N LEU A 99 -17.07 0.01 -11.37
CA LEU A 99 -16.30 -1.14 -11.89
C LEU A 99 -15.72 -0.90 -13.30
N ASP A 100 -16.46 -0.25 -14.19
CA ASP A 100 -15.99 0.03 -15.55
C ASP A 100 -14.83 1.03 -15.55
N GLN A 101 -14.94 2.10 -14.74
CA GLN A 101 -13.85 3.08 -14.62
C GLN A 101 -12.64 2.48 -13.90
N PHE A 102 -12.86 1.66 -12.87
CA PHE A 102 -11.80 0.94 -12.18
C PHE A 102 -11.06 -0.01 -13.15
N GLU A 103 -11.81 -0.76 -13.97
CA GLU A 103 -11.21 -1.62 -14.98
C GLU A 103 -10.42 -0.84 -16.02
N LYS A 104 -10.94 0.30 -16.48
CA LYS A 104 -10.20 1.19 -17.37
C LYS A 104 -8.88 1.64 -16.78
N MET A 105 -8.86 2.12 -15.53
CA MET A 105 -7.63 2.53 -14.85
C MET A 105 -6.63 1.39 -14.71
N ILE A 106 -7.09 0.14 -14.45
CA ILE A 106 -6.23 -1.04 -14.41
C ILE A 106 -5.57 -1.25 -15.79
N ASN A 107 -6.34 -1.15 -16.87
CA ASN A 107 -5.85 -1.34 -18.24
C ASN A 107 -4.89 -0.22 -18.67
N ASP A 108 -5.10 1.00 -18.19
CA ASP A 108 -4.24 2.16 -18.43
C ASP A 108 -2.91 2.10 -17.63
N GLY A 109 -2.78 1.16 -16.71
CA GLY A 109 -1.55 0.97 -15.95
C GLY A 109 -1.46 1.76 -14.65
N VAL A 110 -2.55 2.39 -14.21
CA VAL A 110 -2.61 3.13 -12.94
C VAL A 110 -2.22 2.22 -11.77
N GLY A 111 -1.36 2.70 -10.88
CA GLY A 111 -1.00 2.00 -9.64
C GLY A 111 -2.16 1.99 -8.63
N PHE A 112 -2.21 0.98 -7.76
CA PHE A 112 -3.24 0.91 -6.73
C PHE A 112 -2.66 0.52 -5.37
N VAL A 113 -3.14 1.18 -4.33
CA VAL A 113 -2.92 0.82 -2.93
C VAL A 113 -4.28 0.66 -2.25
N PHE A 114 -4.56 -0.54 -1.71
CA PHE A 114 -5.77 -0.80 -0.93
C PHE A 114 -5.39 -1.13 0.50
N MET A 115 -6.09 -0.53 1.45
CA MET A 115 -5.79 -0.70 2.87
C MET A 115 -7.00 -1.18 3.65
N HIS A 116 -6.74 -2.07 4.59
CA HIS A 116 -7.66 -2.59 5.60
C HIS A 116 -8.95 -3.13 4.96
N TYR A 117 -10.12 -2.64 5.38
CA TYR A 117 -11.40 -3.12 4.89
C TYR A 117 -11.60 -2.83 3.39
N GLY A 118 -10.89 -1.85 2.82
CA GLY A 118 -10.90 -1.59 1.38
C GLY A 118 -10.40 -2.75 0.49
N VAL A 119 -9.78 -3.78 1.06
CA VAL A 119 -9.37 -4.99 0.31
C VAL A 119 -10.51 -5.98 0.11
N GLU A 120 -11.67 -5.75 0.73
CA GLU A 120 -12.82 -6.67 0.64
C GLU A 120 -13.83 -6.23 -0.41
N VAL A 121 -14.10 -7.12 -1.35
CA VAL A 121 -15.16 -6.98 -2.36
C VAL A 121 -15.88 -8.33 -2.56
N PRO A 122 -17.11 -8.33 -3.14
CA PRO A 122 -17.77 -9.57 -3.51
C PRO A 122 -16.96 -10.39 -4.52
N LYS A 123 -17.07 -11.70 -4.42
CA LYS A 123 -16.63 -12.63 -5.46
C LYS A 123 -17.26 -12.30 -6.81
N GLY A 124 -16.59 -12.66 -7.90
CA GLY A 124 -17.00 -12.38 -9.27
C GLY A 124 -16.28 -11.14 -9.82
N ARG A 125 -16.94 -10.34 -10.67
CA ARG A 125 -16.27 -9.25 -11.39
C ARG A 125 -15.44 -8.32 -10.50
N ALA A 126 -15.94 -7.95 -9.32
CA ALA A 126 -15.20 -7.09 -8.40
C ALA A 126 -13.93 -7.80 -7.90
N GLY A 127 -14.04 -9.05 -7.44
CA GLY A 127 -12.89 -9.86 -7.00
C GLY A 127 -11.88 -10.07 -8.12
N ASP A 128 -12.33 -10.34 -9.34
CA ASP A 128 -11.46 -10.51 -10.52
C ASP A 128 -10.69 -9.22 -10.83
N LEU A 129 -11.34 -8.05 -10.71
CA LEU A 129 -10.69 -6.75 -10.86
C LEU A 129 -9.67 -6.48 -9.75
N MET A 130 -9.96 -6.84 -8.49
CA MET A 130 -8.99 -6.72 -7.40
C MET A 130 -7.77 -7.61 -7.62
N LEU A 131 -7.96 -8.85 -8.08
CA LEU A 131 -6.84 -9.72 -8.49
C LEU A 131 -6.00 -9.08 -9.60
N ARG A 132 -6.63 -8.43 -10.58
CA ARG A 132 -5.92 -7.73 -11.65
C ARG A 132 -5.25 -6.43 -11.18
N ALA A 133 -5.83 -5.72 -10.22
CA ALA A 133 -5.32 -4.46 -9.71
C ALA A 133 -4.14 -4.65 -8.75
N MET A 134 -4.31 -5.52 -7.74
CA MET A 134 -3.35 -5.67 -6.64
C MET A 134 -2.97 -7.13 -6.30
N GLY A 135 -3.41 -8.11 -7.09
CA GLY A 135 -2.98 -9.51 -6.97
C GLY A 135 -3.65 -10.31 -5.86
N GLY A 136 -4.51 -9.72 -5.06
CA GLY A 136 -5.22 -10.40 -3.97
C GLY A 136 -6.39 -9.58 -3.43
N TYR A 137 -7.30 -10.21 -2.70
CA TYR A 137 -8.44 -9.55 -2.04
C TYR A 137 -9.02 -10.42 -0.92
N PHE A 138 -9.84 -9.82 -0.06
CA PHE A 138 -10.64 -10.54 0.93
C PHE A 138 -11.94 -11.04 0.29
N GLU A 139 -12.23 -12.33 0.45
CA GLU A 139 -13.47 -12.97 0.01
C GLU A 139 -14.26 -13.50 1.20
N GLU A 140 -15.54 -13.14 1.33
CA GLU A 140 -16.44 -13.71 2.36
C GLU A 140 -16.45 -15.25 2.31
N HIS A 141 -16.55 -15.90 3.47
CA HIS A 141 -16.52 -17.35 3.65
C HIS A 141 -15.21 -18.03 3.22
N TRP A 142 -14.18 -17.25 2.92
CA TRP A 142 -12.82 -17.71 2.61
C TRP A 142 -11.78 -17.05 3.50
N SER A 143 -11.78 -15.72 3.57
CA SER A 143 -10.90 -14.91 4.42
C SER A 143 -11.55 -14.62 5.77
N VAL A 144 -10.75 -14.23 6.76
CA VAL A 144 -11.22 -13.92 8.13
C VAL A 144 -10.59 -12.64 8.66
N ASN A 145 -11.27 -11.96 9.59
CA ASN A 145 -10.90 -10.64 10.12
C ASN A 145 -10.74 -10.59 11.65
N PRO A 146 -9.90 -11.40 12.27
CA PRO A 146 -9.67 -11.32 13.71
C PRO A 146 -8.75 -10.17 14.11
N HIS A 147 -8.89 -9.73 15.36
CA HIS A 147 -7.89 -8.90 16.02
C HIS A 147 -6.78 -9.77 16.61
N TRP A 148 -5.54 -9.45 16.30
CA TRP A 148 -4.38 -10.16 16.84
C TRP A 148 -3.09 -9.37 16.69
N LYS A 149 -2.09 -9.74 17.47
CA LYS A 149 -0.77 -9.14 17.45
C LYS A 149 0.11 -9.89 16.47
N ALA A 150 0.37 -9.32 15.30
CA ALA A 150 1.26 -9.88 14.30
C ALA A 150 2.71 -9.51 14.61
N ASP A 151 3.60 -10.50 14.47
CA ASP A 151 5.04 -10.36 14.66
C ASP A 151 5.75 -10.57 13.31
N PHE A 152 6.18 -9.48 12.69
CA PHE A 152 6.90 -9.46 11.43
C PHE A 152 8.41 -9.60 11.67
N LYS A 153 8.85 -10.81 11.99
CA LYS A 153 10.25 -11.14 12.37
C LYS A 153 11.26 -10.85 11.27
N SER A 154 10.83 -10.93 10.03
CA SER A 154 11.66 -10.65 8.85
C SER A 154 10.82 -10.00 7.76
N LEU A 155 11.45 -9.13 6.99
CA LEU A 155 10.86 -8.47 5.82
C LEU A 155 11.65 -8.89 4.56
N PRO A 156 10.99 -9.08 3.42
CA PRO A 156 11.67 -9.41 2.18
C PRO A 156 12.53 -8.24 1.70
N LYS A 157 13.53 -8.51 0.88
CA LYS A 157 14.25 -7.44 0.18
C LYS A 157 13.38 -6.92 -0.98
N HIS A 158 12.71 -5.81 -0.76
CA HIS A 158 11.81 -5.18 -1.73
C HIS A 158 11.82 -3.66 -1.54
N PRO A 159 11.60 -2.81 -2.58
CA PRO A 159 11.54 -1.36 -2.38
C PRO A 159 10.57 -0.92 -1.28
N ILE A 160 9.41 -1.58 -1.14
CA ILE A 160 8.42 -1.28 -0.10
C ILE A 160 8.97 -1.43 1.32
N THR A 161 9.97 -2.28 1.52
CA THR A 161 10.59 -2.52 2.84
C THR A 161 11.86 -1.72 3.08
N SER A 162 12.23 -0.81 2.17
CA SER A 162 13.37 0.08 2.34
C SER A 162 13.21 0.94 3.61
N GLY A 163 14.22 0.96 4.48
CA GLY A 163 14.20 1.69 5.74
C GLY A 163 13.29 1.12 6.83
N VAL A 164 12.48 0.10 6.52
CA VAL A 164 11.57 -0.53 7.49
C VAL A 164 12.29 -1.64 8.25
N LYS A 165 12.16 -1.63 9.58
CA LYS A 165 12.71 -2.69 10.45
C LYS A 165 11.61 -3.72 10.78
N PRO A 166 11.98 -4.97 11.12
CA PRO A 166 11.05 -5.93 11.72
C PRO A 166 10.30 -5.32 12.89
N PHE A 167 8.99 -5.55 12.96
CA PHE A 167 8.14 -4.92 13.99
C PHE A 167 7.00 -5.83 14.40
N VAL A 168 6.41 -5.50 15.55
CA VAL A 168 5.22 -6.15 16.08
C VAL A 168 4.09 -5.13 16.14
N GLN A 169 2.91 -5.49 15.64
CA GLN A 169 1.75 -4.60 15.66
C GLN A 169 0.47 -5.35 15.98
N ASP A 170 -0.30 -4.80 16.91
CA ASP A 170 -1.68 -5.23 17.18
C ASP A 170 -2.62 -4.48 16.22
N ASP A 171 -3.45 -5.25 15.50
CA ASP A 171 -4.42 -4.70 14.54
C ASP A 171 -5.54 -5.71 14.27
N GLU A 172 -6.56 -5.33 13.52
CA GLU A 172 -7.51 -6.25 12.92
C GLU A 172 -6.91 -6.81 11.62
N TRP A 173 -5.95 -7.70 11.75
CA TRP A 173 -5.26 -8.30 10.63
C TRP A 173 -6.10 -9.39 9.97
N TYR A 174 -6.64 -9.10 8.79
CA TYR A 174 -7.33 -10.12 7.99
C TYR A 174 -6.30 -11.09 7.43
N TYR A 175 -6.68 -12.35 7.32
CA TYR A 175 -5.82 -13.36 6.73
C TYR A 175 -6.59 -14.38 5.89
N HIS A 176 -5.88 -15.34 5.28
CA HIS A 176 -6.37 -16.29 4.31
C HIS A 176 -6.99 -15.58 3.10
N MET A 177 -6.22 -14.64 2.52
CA MET A 177 -6.66 -13.84 1.38
C MET A 177 -6.76 -14.68 0.11
N ARG A 178 -7.58 -14.25 -0.85
CA ARG A 178 -7.51 -14.73 -2.22
C ARG A 178 -6.34 -14.07 -2.92
N PHE A 179 -5.50 -14.85 -3.57
CA PHE A 179 -4.40 -14.38 -4.39
C PHE A 179 -4.51 -14.87 -5.83
N GLN A 180 -3.73 -14.26 -6.71
CA GLN A 180 -3.51 -14.79 -8.04
C GLN A 180 -3.09 -16.27 -7.98
N PRO A 181 -3.53 -17.10 -8.92
CA PRO A 181 -3.12 -18.50 -8.98
C PRO A 181 -1.60 -18.65 -8.88
N ASN A 182 -1.15 -19.54 -8.00
CA ASN A 182 0.28 -19.79 -7.73
C ASN A 182 1.07 -18.52 -7.34
N MET A 183 0.43 -17.55 -6.74
CA MET A 183 1.05 -16.26 -6.36
C MET A 183 1.73 -15.53 -7.53
N LYS A 184 1.27 -15.74 -8.77
CA LYS A 184 1.91 -15.18 -9.96
C LYS A 184 1.93 -13.65 -9.90
N GLY A 185 3.12 -13.06 -9.89
CA GLY A 185 3.34 -11.61 -9.78
C GLY A 185 3.13 -11.04 -8.37
N VAL A 186 2.75 -11.86 -7.40
CA VAL A 186 2.55 -11.45 -6.00
C VAL A 186 3.81 -11.71 -5.18
N THR A 187 4.28 -10.68 -4.50
CA THR A 187 5.37 -10.77 -3.52
C THR A 187 4.83 -10.48 -2.12
N PRO A 188 4.85 -11.45 -1.19
CA PRO A 188 4.51 -11.21 0.19
C PRO A 188 5.44 -10.17 0.83
N ILE A 189 4.87 -9.13 1.43
CA ILE A 189 5.61 -8.05 2.12
C ILE A 189 5.51 -8.21 3.64
N LEU A 190 4.30 -8.44 4.15
CA LEU A 190 4.05 -8.71 5.56
C LEU A 190 3.45 -10.11 5.70
N SER A 191 4.14 -10.96 6.44
CA SER A 191 3.71 -12.34 6.68
C SER A 191 3.89 -12.71 8.13
N ALA A 192 2.90 -13.38 8.72
CA ALA A 192 2.95 -13.82 10.10
C ALA A 192 2.08 -15.07 10.30
N HIS A 193 2.28 -15.77 11.42
CA HIS A 193 1.43 -16.89 11.85
C HIS A 193 0.38 -16.37 12.84
N PRO A 194 -0.92 -16.37 12.49
CA PRO A 194 -1.98 -16.02 13.41
C PRO A 194 -2.03 -17.04 14.57
N PRO A 195 -2.28 -16.59 15.81
CA PRO A 195 -2.46 -17.52 16.94
C PRO A 195 -3.77 -18.31 16.81
N GLN A 196 -3.81 -19.52 17.34
CA GLN A 196 -5.00 -20.40 17.31
C GLN A 196 -6.24 -19.73 17.92
N SER A 197 -6.07 -18.81 18.87
CA SER A 197 -7.17 -18.04 19.46
C SER A 197 -7.99 -17.23 18.44
N THR A 198 -7.44 -16.92 17.27
CA THR A 198 -8.16 -16.24 16.19
C THR A 198 -9.28 -17.12 15.59
N MET A 199 -9.23 -18.42 15.85
CA MET A 199 -10.23 -19.40 15.44
C MET A 199 -11.38 -19.60 16.45
N ASN A 200 -11.36 -18.94 17.61
CA ASN A 200 -12.37 -19.03 18.66
C ASN A 200 -13.64 -18.21 18.32
N ARG A 201 -14.12 -18.35 17.10
CA ARG A 201 -15.33 -17.70 16.58
C ARG A 201 -16.16 -18.72 15.80
N PRO A 202 -17.51 -18.60 15.80
CA PRO A 202 -18.33 -19.47 14.96
C PRO A 202 -18.04 -19.23 13.48
N ASP A 203 -18.38 -20.21 12.64
CA ASP A 203 -18.30 -20.06 11.19
C ASP A 203 -19.20 -18.91 10.72
N GLY A 204 -18.70 -18.12 9.78
CA GLY A 204 -19.41 -16.95 9.26
C GLY A 204 -18.71 -16.34 8.06
N PRO A 205 -19.29 -15.29 7.48
CA PRO A 205 -18.71 -14.65 6.27
C PRO A 205 -17.32 -14.08 6.50
N HIS A 206 -16.99 -13.66 7.73
CA HIS A 206 -15.72 -13.02 8.11
C HIS A 206 -14.98 -13.79 9.21
N SER A 207 -15.44 -14.96 9.59
CA SER A 207 -14.84 -15.71 10.68
C SER A 207 -14.87 -17.19 10.37
N ASN A 208 -13.87 -17.87 10.85
CA ASN A 208 -13.72 -19.31 10.87
C ASN A 208 -14.46 -20.03 9.71
N ASN A 209 -13.84 -20.84 8.95
CA ASN A 209 -14.44 -21.63 7.87
C ASN A 209 -13.57 -22.86 7.60
N PRO A 210 -14.04 -23.88 6.86
CA PRO A 210 -13.27 -25.10 6.62
C PRO A 210 -11.90 -24.85 5.95
N HIS A 211 -11.80 -23.85 5.08
CA HIS A 211 -10.55 -23.53 4.36
C HIS A 211 -9.52 -22.93 5.31
N VAL A 212 -9.93 -21.96 6.13
CA VAL A 212 -9.08 -21.35 7.15
C VAL A 212 -8.62 -22.39 8.17
N ARG A 213 -9.54 -23.26 8.66
CA ARG A 213 -9.17 -24.33 9.62
C ARG A 213 -8.11 -25.27 9.03
N LYS A 214 -8.23 -25.63 7.76
CA LYS A 214 -7.24 -26.45 7.07
C LYS A 214 -5.88 -25.75 7.00
N SER A 215 -5.83 -24.50 6.60
CA SER A 215 -4.62 -23.69 6.51
C SER A 215 -3.95 -23.53 7.88
N MET A 216 -4.74 -23.21 8.91
CA MET A 216 -4.22 -23.05 10.27
C MET A 216 -3.69 -24.38 10.85
N ALA A 217 -4.39 -25.51 10.60
CA ALA A 217 -3.92 -26.82 11.02
C ALA A 217 -2.63 -27.25 10.32
N ALA A 218 -2.41 -26.82 9.08
CA ALA A 218 -1.18 -27.04 8.34
C ALA A 218 -0.03 -26.09 8.76
N GLY A 219 -0.29 -25.13 9.64
CA GLY A 219 0.72 -24.14 10.07
C GLY A 219 1.15 -23.20 8.96
N GLU A 220 0.30 -22.96 7.96
CA GLU A 220 0.62 -22.11 6.84
C GLU A 220 0.80 -20.63 7.27
N ILE A 221 1.89 -20.02 6.84
CA ILE A 221 2.11 -18.59 7.07
C ILE A 221 1.07 -17.79 6.30
N GLN A 222 0.55 -16.73 6.92
CA GLN A 222 -0.46 -15.88 6.32
C GLN A 222 0.15 -14.57 5.80
N HIS A 223 -0.16 -14.22 4.55
CA HIS A 223 0.29 -13.00 3.89
C HIS A 223 -0.78 -11.92 4.06
N ILE A 224 -0.44 -10.85 4.79
CA ILE A 224 -1.36 -9.80 5.20
C ILE A 224 -0.95 -8.40 4.73
N GLY A 225 0.15 -8.34 4.00
CA GLY A 225 0.58 -7.23 3.15
C GLY A 225 1.34 -7.80 1.96
N TRP A 226 1.03 -7.35 0.74
CA TRP A 226 1.61 -7.90 -0.48
C TRP A 226 1.76 -6.85 -1.58
N ALA A 227 2.81 -6.99 -2.37
CA ALA A 227 3.04 -6.25 -3.60
C ALA A 227 2.61 -7.09 -4.80
N TYR A 228 2.19 -6.46 -5.86
CA TYR A 228 1.80 -7.11 -7.10
C TYR A 228 2.38 -6.38 -8.31
N GLU A 229 3.13 -7.08 -9.12
CA GLU A 229 3.56 -6.63 -10.43
C GLU A 229 2.67 -7.26 -11.49
N ARG A 230 1.95 -6.42 -12.22
CA ARG A 230 1.04 -6.92 -13.27
C ARG A 230 1.85 -7.59 -14.38
N PRO A 231 1.38 -8.72 -14.91
CA PRO A 231 1.98 -9.32 -16.11
C PRO A 231 2.07 -8.24 -17.19
N ASN A 232 3.10 -8.24 -18.03
CA ASN A 232 3.29 -7.24 -19.11
C ASN A 232 3.84 -5.86 -18.66
N GLY A 233 4.27 -5.71 -17.41
CA GLY A 233 4.86 -4.47 -16.91
C GLY A 233 3.89 -3.28 -16.82
N LYS A 234 2.57 -3.51 -16.93
CA LYS A 234 1.56 -2.46 -16.90
C LYS A 234 1.01 -2.23 -15.49
N GLY A 235 1.76 -1.45 -14.72
CA GLY A 235 1.32 -0.99 -13.41
C GLY A 235 1.60 -1.96 -12.28
N ARG A 236 1.43 -1.47 -11.07
CA ARG A 236 1.73 -2.17 -9.81
C ARG A 236 0.56 -2.04 -8.86
N GLY A 237 0.44 -2.97 -7.93
CA GLY A 237 -0.55 -2.91 -6.87
C GLY A 237 0.05 -3.27 -5.53
N PHE A 238 -0.55 -2.76 -4.47
CA PHE A 238 -0.24 -3.13 -3.10
C PHE A 238 -1.54 -3.29 -2.32
N GLY A 239 -1.64 -4.36 -1.56
CA GLY A 239 -2.73 -4.59 -0.63
C GLY A 239 -2.19 -4.86 0.76
N THR A 240 -2.87 -4.35 1.79
CA THR A 240 -2.60 -4.69 3.18
C THR A 240 -3.87 -4.71 4.00
N THR A 241 -3.92 -5.61 4.97
CA THR A 241 -5.09 -5.78 5.84
C THR A 241 -5.01 -4.99 7.14
N GLY A 242 -3.88 -4.34 7.44
CA GLY A 242 -3.72 -3.45 8.59
C GLY A 242 -4.29 -2.05 8.34
N GLY A 243 -4.37 -1.28 9.43
CA GLY A 243 -4.86 0.10 9.41
C GLY A 243 -6.22 0.30 10.08
N HIS A 244 -6.69 -0.68 10.86
CA HIS A 244 -7.92 -0.56 11.65
C HIS A 244 -7.86 0.58 12.67
N TYR A 245 -6.73 0.68 13.37
CA TYR A 245 -6.53 1.67 14.42
C TYR A 245 -5.79 2.90 13.92
N HIS A 246 -6.38 4.08 14.10
CA HIS A 246 -5.76 5.36 13.71
C HIS A 246 -4.40 5.60 14.37
N LYS A 247 -4.23 5.18 15.62
CA LYS A 247 -2.98 5.29 16.37
C LYS A 247 -1.78 4.61 15.69
N THR A 248 -1.99 3.65 14.80
CA THR A 248 -0.89 2.95 14.10
C THR A 248 -0.12 3.88 13.17
N TRP A 249 -0.71 4.97 12.71
CA TRP A 249 -0.02 5.98 11.90
C TRP A 249 1.11 6.72 12.65
N ALA A 250 1.12 6.70 13.99
CA ALA A 250 2.21 7.21 14.79
C ALA A 250 3.50 6.37 14.70
N ARG A 251 3.40 5.12 14.21
CA ARG A 251 4.53 4.21 14.07
C ARG A 251 5.30 4.50 12.78
N ASP A 252 6.59 4.74 12.91
CA ASP A 252 7.45 5.03 11.76
C ASP A 252 7.57 3.84 10.81
N ASP A 253 7.76 2.62 11.34
CA ASP A 253 7.87 1.39 10.56
C ASP A 253 6.63 1.16 9.68
N TRP A 254 5.42 1.27 10.26
CA TRP A 254 4.16 1.12 9.54
C TRP A 254 3.94 2.23 8.50
N ARG A 255 4.11 3.49 8.91
CA ARG A 255 3.90 4.65 8.04
C ARG A 255 4.88 4.66 6.87
N THR A 256 6.17 4.39 7.12
CA THR A 256 7.19 4.29 6.07
C THR A 256 6.86 3.18 5.08
N LEU A 257 6.41 2.01 5.54
CA LEU A 257 6.03 0.90 4.67
C LEU A 257 4.90 1.29 3.71
N ILE A 258 3.87 1.98 4.20
CA ILE A 258 2.74 2.41 3.36
C ILE A 258 3.16 3.52 2.39
N LEU A 259 3.95 4.50 2.82
CA LEU A 259 4.48 5.55 1.95
C LEU A 259 5.37 4.97 0.85
N ASN A 260 6.22 4.01 1.17
CA ASN A 260 7.02 3.28 0.19
C ASN A 260 6.14 2.54 -0.82
N ALA A 261 5.05 1.91 -0.37
CA ALA A 261 4.11 1.22 -1.25
C ALA A 261 3.43 2.18 -2.23
N ILE A 262 3.04 3.37 -1.77
CA ILE A 262 2.46 4.42 -2.63
C ILE A 262 3.50 4.89 -3.66
N ALA A 263 4.70 5.22 -3.23
CA ALA A 263 5.79 5.63 -4.12
C ALA A 263 6.09 4.54 -5.17
N TRP A 264 6.21 3.30 -4.74
CA TRP A 264 6.50 2.17 -5.62
C TRP A 264 5.38 1.92 -6.64
N THR A 265 4.10 2.00 -6.24
CA THR A 265 2.96 1.83 -7.15
C THR A 265 2.83 2.97 -8.15
N ALA A 266 3.26 4.17 -7.79
CA ALA A 266 3.34 5.34 -8.68
C ALA A 266 4.57 5.33 -9.62
N GLY A 267 5.45 4.32 -9.49
CA GLY A 267 6.65 4.21 -10.30
C GLY A 267 7.79 5.15 -9.86
N VAL A 268 7.73 5.69 -8.64
CA VAL A 268 8.82 6.46 -8.04
C VAL A 268 9.83 5.50 -7.43
N GLU A 269 11.12 5.80 -7.60
CA GLU A 269 12.18 5.07 -6.92
C GLU A 269 12.11 5.34 -5.41
N VAL A 270 11.95 4.28 -4.64
CA VAL A 270 11.89 4.38 -3.18
C VAL A 270 13.31 4.60 -2.64
N PRO A 271 13.55 5.64 -1.82
CA PRO A 271 14.84 5.87 -1.22
C PRO A 271 15.32 4.68 -0.38
N LYS A 272 16.64 4.52 -0.25
CA LYS A 272 17.26 3.43 0.51
C LYS A 272 16.75 3.37 1.97
N ASP A 273 16.52 4.52 2.57
CA ASP A 273 16.06 4.63 3.95
C ASP A 273 14.53 4.84 4.05
N GLY A 274 13.80 4.56 2.95
CA GLY A 274 12.37 4.75 2.82
C GLY A 274 11.98 6.19 2.47
N VAL A 275 10.68 6.38 2.18
CA VAL A 275 10.10 7.71 1.98
C VAL A 275 10.15 8.46 3.32
N PRO A 276 10.81 9.63 3.37
CA PRO A 276 10.91 10.38 4.63
C PRO A 276 9.54 10.87 5.07
N SER A 277 9.27 10.76 6.36
CA SER A 277 8.08 11.33 6.99
C SER A 277 8.41 11.80 8.39
N ILE A 278 7.94 12.99 8.76
CA ILE A 278 8.03 13.45 10.14
C ILE A 278 6.84 12.86 10.89
N PRO A 279 7.04 12.24 12.06
CA PRO A 279 5.93 11.83 12.89
C PRO A 279 5.09 13.06 13.19
N THR A 280 3.86 13.09 12.72
CA THR A 280 2.94 14.18 13.06
C THR A 280 2.62 14.01 14.54
N LEU A 281 3.23 14.82 15.41
CA LEU A 281 3.02 14.82 16.86
C LEU A 281 1.56 15.11 17.27
N ASN A 282 0.69 15.41 16.31
CA ASN A 282 -0.72 15.68 16.44
C ASN A 282 -1.63 14.58 15.84
N ILE A 283 -1.20 13.33 15.90
CA ILE A 283 -2.17 12.23 15.82
C ILE A 283 -2.91 12.28 17.16
N ALA A 284 -3.79 13.27 17.31
CA ALA A 284 -4.68 13.37 18.44
C ALA A 284 -5.57 12.13 18.41
N ILE A 285 -5.23 11.15 19.24
CA ILE A 285 -6.16 10.07 19.55
C ILE A 285 -7.32 10.77 20.23
N PRO A 286 -8.53 10.78 19.66
CA PRO A 286 -9.69 11.31 20.34
C PRO A 286 -9.78 10.60 21.70
N LYS A 287 -9.94 11.38 22.79
CA LYS A 287 -10.12 10.86 24.14
C LYS A 287 -11.45 10.13 24.24
#